data_7efb731af489466bdc76bee9d391fbc3
#
_entry.id   7efb731af489466bdc76bee9d391fbc3
#
_cell.length_a   1.000
_cell.length_b   1.000
_cell.length_c   1.000
_cell.angle_alpha   90.00
_cell.angle_beta   90.00
_cell.angle_gamma   90.00
#
_symmetry.space_group_name_H-M   'P 1'
#
loop_
_entity.id
_entity.type
_entity.pdbx_description
1 polymer ?
#
loop_
_entity_poly.entity_id
_entity_poly.type
_entity_poly.pdbx_seq_one_letter_code
_entity_poly.pdbx_strand_id
1 'polypeptide(L)'
;MAIEPFGDLLRTPGSAGLGAVVRAEKSPYIDGGTRYDMLPLYLYEGERLFLHGGRAGIKLLKQDDDRVDLFVEQRFEGFSADKIGPALAGMAPRTTGLDLGISWSSKRDWGTVQAELLRDISTASHGTEARVAYGYPLRSGRLALQPNITLSARDASLNDYYFGVRPGEATATRPAYAPGSGLNATVGLYGSYDLSERWRLLAGVSRTRFDRGIRNSPIVRDGAQTSVYLGAAYDFGAYKNAWASNRSPTYVKVLHGNASDSDCILVKIVTLRCTSTKDVGGTSINGIQIGKPFIEKLNGWPLDFVGYLALVRQNEKGFQPNGYRVDAFMKAYYTGLPWNARVQTRLGLGVGVSLAQRAPYDEVASQAARGRPTSRLLNYLDPSIDFSVGDVLGSAALKDTFLGVGCRIARGSSARRSCWAA
;
A
#
# COMPACT_ATOMS: atom_id res chain seq x y z
N MET A 1 -16.69 -2.25 1.62
CA MET A 1 -15.88 -1.03 1.85
C MET A 1 -16.36 0.06 0.94
N ALA A 2 -16.27 1.31 1.39
CA ALA A 2 -16.53 2.43 0.47
C ALA A 2 -15.42 2.51 -0.57
N ILE A 3 -15.80 2.83 -1.80
CA ILE A 3 -14.84 3.13 -2.87
C ILE A 3 -14.11 4.41 -2.47
N GLU A 4 -12.79 4.36 -2.32
CA GLU A 4 -11.93 5.51 -1.98
C GLU A 4 -12.57 6.54 -1.03
N PRO A 5 -12.61 6.32 0.28
CA PRO A 5 -13.36 7.16 1.24
C PRO A 5 -13.13 8.67 1.12
N PHE A 6 -11.95 9.09 0.68
CA PHE A 6 -11.59 10.50 0.54
C PHE A 6 -11.18 10.87 -0.89
N GLY A 7 -11.32 9.96 -1.86
CA GLY A 7 -10.81 10.15 -3.21
C GLY A 7 -11.28 11.47 -3.83
N ASP A 8 -12.57 11.70 -3.88
CA ASP A 8 -13.12 12.92 -4.50
C ASP A 8 -12.84 14.20 -3.72
N LEU A 9 -12.68 14.10 -2.39
CA LEU A 9 -12.36 15.25 -1.53
C LEU A 9 -10.91 15.70 -1.67
N LEU A 10 -10.02 14.80 -2.08
CA LEU A 10 -8.58 15.03 -2.17
C LEU A 10 -8.08 15.19 -3.62
N ARG A 11 -8.88 14.77 -4.60
CA ARG A 11 -8.54 14.85 -6.02
C ARG A 11 -8.56 16.28 -6.52
N THR A 12 -7.41 16.92 -6.50
CA THR A 12 -7.20 18.17 -7.23
C THR A 12 -6.29 17.85 -8.41
N PRO A 13 -6.74 17.96 -9.67
CA PRO A 13 -5.91 17.66 -10.84
C PRO A 13 -4.59 18.43 -10.81
N GLY A 14 -3.49 17.74 -11.03
CA GLY A 14 -2.14 18.33 -10.96
C GLY A 14 -1.62 18.56 -9.54
N SER A 15 -2.23 17.96 -8.51
CA SER A 15 -1.76 18.07 -7.13
C SER A 15 -0.98 16.85 -6.66
N ALA A 16 -0.11 17.07 -5.70
CA ALA A 16 0.52 16.03 -4.92
C ALA A 16 0.51 16.44 -3.45
N GLY A 17 0.44 15.46 -2.56
CA GLY A 17 0.40 15.70 -1.13
C GLY A 17 0.80 14.47 -0.33
N LEU A 18 1.02 14.64 0.94
CA LEU A 18 1.26 13.57 1.89
C LEU A 18 0.30 13.72 3.06
N GLY A 19 -0.14 12.59 3.60
CA GLY A 19 -0.99 12.60 4.77
C GLY A 19 -1.07 11.23 5.41
N ALA A 20 -1.84 11.17 6.47
CA ALA A 20 -2.18 9.92 7.14
C ALA A 20 -3.61 10.00 7.68
N VAL A 21 -4.30 8.87 7.62
CA VAL A 21 -5.60 8.67 8.24
C VAL A 21 -5.51 7.50 9.21
N VAL A 22 -5.94 7.71 10.43
CA VAL A 22 -6.20 6.64 11.40
C VAL A 22 -7.63 6.16 11.18
N ARG A 23 -7.79 4.87 10.92
CA ARG A 23 -9.08 4.20 10.85
C ARG A 23 -9.29 3.38 12.11
N ALA A 24 -10.37 3.64 12.82
CA ALA A 24 -10.90 2.78 13.88
C ALA A 24 -12.09 2.00 13.30
N GLU A 25 -11.99 0.68 13.26
CA GLU A 25 -12.97 -0.19 12.64
C GLU A 25 -13.43 -1.26 13.62
N LYS A 26 -14.73 -1.33 13.89
CA LYS A 26 -15.31 -2.42 14.67
C LYS A 26 -15.26 -3.68 13.84
N SER A 27 -14.48 -4.66 14.29
CA SER A 27 -14.35 -5.95 13.62
C SER A 27 -15.70 -6.69 13.58
N PRO A 28 -16.10 -7.25 12.44
CA PRO A 28 -17.32 -8.06 12.38
C PRO A 28 -17.15 -9.43 13.05
N TYR A 29 -15.92 -9.88 13.23
CA TYR A 29 -15.61 -11.19 13.77
C TYR A 29 -15.88 -11.29 15.27
N ILE A 30 -16.21 -12.49 15.73
CA ILE A 30 -16.32 -12.80 17.15
C ILE A 30 -14.97 -12.53 17.81
N ASP A 31 -14.98 -11.86 18.97
CA ASP A 31 -13.80 -11.46 19.74
C ASP A 31 -12.80 -10.53 18.99
N GLY A 32 -13.19 -10.05 17.80
CA GLY A 32 -12.31 -9.22 16.97
C GLY A 32 -12.07 -7.79 17.48
N GLY A 33 -12.88 -7.31 18.43
CA GLY A 33 -12.74 -5.98 19.04
C GLY A 33 -12.76 -4.83 18.05
N THR A 34 -12.00 -3.77 18.34
CA THR A 34 -11.77 -2.63 17.43
C THR A 34 -10.37 -2.73 16.85
N ARG A 35 -10.30 -2.65 15.53
CA ARG A 35 -9.05 -2.60 14.78
C ARG A 35 -8.67 -1.15 14.52
N TYR A 36 -7.41 -0.82 14.73
CA TYR A 36 -6.83 0.48 14.40
C TYR A 36 -5.79 0.30 13.30
N ASP A 37 -5.98 1.01 12.20
CA ASP A 37 -5.03 1.03 11.08
C ASP A 37 -4.60 2.46 10.82
N MET A 38 -3.32 2.67 10.59
CA MET A 38 -2.82 3.92 10.05
C MET A 38 -2.62 3.74 8.54
N LEU A 39 -3.41 4.47 7.76
CA LEU A 39 -3.39 4.45 6.32
C LEU A 39 -2.59 5.67 5.84
N PRO A 40 -1.43 5.47 5.24
CA PRO A 40 -0.71 6.58 4.63
C PRO A 40 -1.50 7.08 3.43
N LEU A 41 -1.67 8.39 3.33
CA LEU A 41 -2.27 9.04 2.17
C LEU A 41 -1.13 9.56 1.27
N TYR A 42 -0.86 8.82 0.21
CA TYR A 42 -0.04 9.30 -0.89
C TYR A 42 -0.99 9.88 -1.93
N LEU A 43 -0.89 11.18 -2.15
CA LEU A 43 -1.77 11.88 -3.06
C LEU A 43 -0.96 12.32 -4.25
N TYR A 44 -1.22 11.71 -5.37
CA TYR A 44 -0.66 12.08 -6.65
C TYR A 44 -1.74 11.94 -7.72
N GLU A 45 -2.11 13.03 -8.35
CA GLU A 45 -3.11 13.06 -9.40
C GLU A 45 -2.50 13.63 -10.67
N GLY A 46 -1.73 12.78 -11.40
CA GLY A 46 -1.10 13.14 -12.66
C GLY A 46 -2.06 13.08 -13.86
N GLU A 47 -1.55 13.37 -15.05
CA GLU A 47 -2.35 13.27 -16.28
C GLU A 47 -2.79 11.83 -16.56
N ARG A 48 -1.85 10.87 -16.45
CA ARG A 48 -2.07 9.46 -16.74
C ARG A 48 -1.95 8.54 -15.56
N LEU A 49 -1.19 8.92 -14.53
CA LEU A 49 -0.96 8.12 -13.34
C LEU A 49 -1.62 8.76 -12.13
N PHE A 50 -2.05 7.93 -11.19
CA PHE A 50 -2.52 8.40 -9.89
C PHE A 50 -2.07 7.48 -8.77
N LEU A 51 -1.97 8.04 -7.56
CA LEU A 51 -1.65 7.33 -6.33
C LEU A 51 -2.47 7.93 -5.19
N HIS A 52 -3.42 7.14 -4.68
CA HIS A 52 -4.33 7.57 -3.61
C HIS A 52 -4.33 6.53 -2.49
N GLY A 53 -3.74 6.83 -1.36
CA GLY A 53 -3.74 5.92 -0.22
C GLY A 53 -3.21 4.52 -0.58
N GLY A 54 -4.09 3.52 -0.51
CA GLY A 54 -3.79 2.13 -0.87
C GLY A 54 -4.06 1.76 -2.34
N ARG A 55 -4.32 2.75 -3.21
CA ARG A 55 -4.67 2.54 -4.63
C ARG A 55 -3.69 3.27 -5.55
N ALA A 56 -3.18 2.58 -6.55
CA ALA A 56 -2.34 3.15 -7.60
C ALA A 56 -2.85 2.72 -8.97
N GLY A 57 -2.83 3.61 -9.96
CA GLY A 57 -3.41 3.25 -11.25
C GLY A 57 -3.05 4.17 -12.40
N ILE A 58 -3.58 3.80 -13.55
CA ILE A 58 -3.41 4.45 -14.84
C ILE A 58 -4.80 4.89 -15.33
N LYS A 59 -4.92 6.12 -15.77
CA LYS A 59 -6.10 6.66 -16.45
C LYS A 59 -6.07 6.19 -17.91
N LEU A 60 -6.92 5.24 -18.26
CA LEU A 60 -7.03 4.71 -19.60
C LEU A 60 -7.80 5.68 -20.51
N LEU A 61 -8.87 6.27 -19.95
CA LEU A 61 -9.69 7.27 -20.61
C LEU A 61 -9.98 8.39 -19.62
N LYS A 62 -9.85 9.62 -20.07
CA LYS A 62 -10.32 10.81 -19.39
C LYS A 62 -10.91 11.74 -20.43
N GLN A 63 -12.23 11.85 -20.45
CA GLN A 63 -12.96 12.70 -21.37
C GLN A 63 -14.00 13.46 -20.56
N ASP A 64 -13.88 14.78 -20.54
CA ASP A 64 -14.73 15.68 -19.77
C ASP A 64 -14.94 15.21 -18.32
N ASP A 65 -16.12 14.75 -18.01
CA ASP A 65 -16.53 14.29 -16.68
C ASP A 65 -16.46 12.76 -16.50
N ASP A 66 -16.12 12.04 -17.58
CA ASP A 66 -16.01 10.59 -17.56
C ASP A 66 -14.55 10.14 -17.48
N ARG A 67 -14.31 9.10 -16.71
CA ARG A 67 -12.98 8.55 -16.51
C ARG A 67 -13.02 7.04 -16.40
N VAL A 68 -12.04 6.37 -17.03
CA VAL A 68 -11.81 4.93 -16.90
C VAL A 68 -10.38 4.72 -16.40
N ASP A 69 -10.23 3.96 -15.33
CA ASP A 69 -8.94 3.66 -14.73
C ASP A 69 -8.70 2.16 -14.66
N LEU A 70 -7.43 1.77 -14.85
CA LEU A 70 -6.90 0.47 -14.45
C LEU A 70 -6.04 0.69 -13.20
N PHE A 71 -6.27 -0.08 -12.14
CA PHE A 71 -5.59 0.16 -10.87
C PHE A 71 -5.31 -1.13 -10.10
N VAL A 72 -4.41 -1.03 -9.14
CA VAL A 72 -4.22 -2.00 -8.05
C VAL A 72 -4.63 -1.37 -6.74
N GLU A 73 -5.29 -2.16 -5.88
CA GLU A 73 -5.78 -1.71 -4.57
C GLU A 73 -5.43 -2.72 -3.48
N GLN A 74 -4.94 -2.25 -2.36
CA GLN A 74 -4.74 -3.08 -1.19
C GLN A 74 -6.05 -3.31 -0.45
N ARG A 75 -6.42 -4.59 -0.28
CA ARG A 75 -7.62 -4.99 0.47
C ARG A 75 -7.27 -5.15 1.94
N PHE A 76 -7.82 -4.30 2.79
CA PHE A 76 -7.64 -4.34 4.24
C PHE A 76 -8.74 -5.15 4.94
N GLU A 77 -8.93 -6.39 4.57
CA GLU A 77 -9.88 -7.31 5.20
C GLU A 77 -9.15 -8.45 5.90
N GLY A 78 -9.89 -9.18 6.75
CA GLY A 78 -9.38 -10.36 7.42
C GLY A 78 -8.93 -10.12 8.86
N PHE A 79 -8.28 -11.13 9.42
CA PHE A 79 -7.73 -11.13 10.76
C PHE A 79 -6.36 -11.83 10.79
N SER A 80 -5.45 -11.31 11.60
CA SER A 80 -4.11 -11.86 11.78
C SER A 80 -4.08 -12.85 12.95
N ALA A 81 -3.05 -13.71 12.97
CA ALA A 81 -2.90 -14.75 14.00
C ALA A 81 -2.86 -14.22 15.45
N ASP A 82 -2.27 -13.03 15.62
CA ASP A 82 -2.18 -12.36 16.92
C ASP A 82 -3.49 -11.73 17.41
N LYS A 83 -4.49 -11.67 16.54
CA LYS A 83 -5.84 -11.17 16.84
C LYS A 83 -6.89 -12.27 16.83
N ILE A 84 -6.46 -13.54 16.81
CA ILE A 84 -7.34 -14.69 16.96
C ILE A 84 -7.70 -14.82 18.43
N GLY A 85 -8.94 -14.43 18.77
CA GLY A 85 -9.51 -14.65 20.09
C GLY A 85 -9.86 -16.13 20.33
N PRO A 86 -10.25 -16.51 21.56
CA PRO A 86 -10.59 -17.90 21.92
C PRO A 86 -11.64 -18.51 20.99
N ALA A 87 -12.64 -17.75 20.55
CA ALA A 87 -13.70 -18.23 19.66
C ALA A 87 -13.22 -18.60 18.25
N LEU A 88 -12.09 -18.03 17.81
CA LEU A 88 -11.47 -18.32 16.51
C LEU A 88 -10.24 -19.23 16.64
N ALA A 89 -9.95 -19.77 17.83
CA ALA A 89 -8.80 -20.65 18.03
C ALA A 89 -8.83 -21.83 17.05
N GLY A 90 -7.68 -22.19 16.48
CA GLY A 90 -7.54 -23.26 15.47
C GLY A 90 -7.92 -22.87 14.04
N MET A 91 -8.38 -21.63 13.80
CA MET A 91 -8.57 -21.14 12.44
C MET A 91 -7.26 -20.61 11.84
N ALA A 92 -7.08 -20.82 10.55
CA ALA A 92 -6.02 -20.15 9.80
C ALA A 92 -6.35 -18.66 9.69
N PRO A 93 -5.38 -17.78 9.84
CA PRO A 93 -5.57 -16.34 9.63
C PRO A 93 -6.06 -16.03 8.21
N ARG A 94 -6.80 -14.94 8.08
CA ARG A 94 -7.26 -14.41 6.81
C ARG A 94 -6.42 -13.17 6.48
N THR A 95 -5.52 -13.32 5.52
CA THR A 95 -4.57 -12.26 5.16
C THR A 95 -5.20 -11.19 4.29
N THR A 96 -4.67 -9.98 4.37
CA THR A 96 -5.01 -8.90 3.43
C THR A 96 -4.64 -9.30 2.00
N GLY A 97 -5.38 -8.78 1.02
CA GLY A 97 -5.17 -9.05 -0.41
C GLY A 97 -4.65 -7.86 -1.19
N LEU A 98 -4.29 -8.11 -2.46
CA LEU A 98 -4.06 -7.11 -3.49
C LEU A 98 -5.01 -7.40 -4.64
N ASP A 99 -5.81 -6.42 -4.99
CA ASP A 99 -6.76 -6.52 -6.09
C ASP A 99 -6.26 -5.76 -7.32
N LEU A 100 -6.46 -6.32 -8.49
CA LEU A 100 -6.42 -5.61 -9.77
C LEU A 100 -7.86 -5.19 -10.09
N GLY A 101 -8.05 -3.93 -10.43
CA GLY A 101 -9.38 -3.38 -10.71
C GLY A 101 -9.42 -2.53 -11.96
N ILE A 102 -10.60 -2.49 -12.56
CA ILE A 102 -10.99 -1.50 -13.54
C ILE A 102 -12.15 -0.70 -12.98
N SER A 103 -12.13 0.63 -13.15
CA SER A 103 -13.21 1.50 -12.73
C SER A 103 -13.65 2.41 -13.87
N TRP A 104 -14.93 2.71 -13.88
CA TRP A 104 -15.52 3.82 -14.60
C TRP A 104 -16.12 4.79 -13.59
N SER A 105 -15.92 6.09 -13.78
CA SER A 105 -16.54 7.13 -12.98
C SER A 105 -17.07 8.25 -13.85
N SER A 106 -18.22 8.79 -13.48
CA SER A 106 -18.89 9.88 -14.15
C SER A 106 -19.29 10.94 -13.14
N LYS A 107 -18.79 12.16 -13.31
CA LYS A 107 -19.07 13.30 -12.43
C LYS A 107 -20.02 14.24 -13.14
N ARG A 108 -21.14 14.56 -12.47
CA ARG A 108 -22.19 15.44 -12.98
C ARG A 108 -22.61 16.42 -11.87
N ASP A 109 -23.43 17.40 -12.22
CA ASP A 109 -23.97 18.37 -11.24
C ASP A 109 -24.79 17.70 -10.14
N TRP A 110 -25.44 16.56 -10.47
CA TRP A 110 -26.24 15.77 -9.53
C TRP A 110 -25.39 14.80 -8.68
N GLY A 111 -24.07 14.74 -8.85
CA GLY A 111 -23.18 13.88 -8.07
C GLY A 111 -22.20 13.06 -8.93
N THR A 112 -21.50 12.16 -8.26
CA THR A 112 -20.54 11.24 -8.88
C THR A 112 -21.06 9.81 -8.79
N VAL A 113 -21.15 9.11 -9.93
CA VAL A 113 -21.36 7.66 -9.99
C VAL A 113 -20.04 6.99 -10.31
N GLN A 114 -19.77 5.86 -9.67
CA GLN A 114 -18.59 5.04 -9.92
C GLN A 114 -18.98 3.58 -9.96
N ALA A 115 -18.45 2.85 -10.95
CA ALA A 115 -18.58 1.41 -11.06
C ALA A 115 -17.17 0.77 -11.13
N GLU A 116 -16.96 -0.34 -10.44
CA GLU A 116 -15.68 -1.02 -10.36
C GLU A 116 -15.85 -2.53 -10.47
N LEU A 117 -14.87 -3.16 -11.08
CA LEU A 117 -14.70 -4.61 -11.04
C LEU A 117 -13.28 -4.90 -10.54
N LEU A 118 -13.17 -5.71 -9.47
CA LEU A 118 -11.91 -6.04 -8.80
C LEU A 118 -11.73 -7.54 -8.75
N ARG A 119 -10.48 -7.99 -8.87
CA ARG A 119 -10.10 -9.40 -8.69
C ARG A 119 -8.84 -9.50 -7.86
N ASP A 120 -8.86 -10.40 -6.88
CA ASP A 120 -7.68 -10.71 -6.07
C ASP A 120 -6.58 -11.34 -6.91
N ILE A 121 -5.43 -10.66 -7.00
CA ILE A 121 -4.20 -11.11 -7.66
C ILE A 121 -3.13 -11.60 -6.68
N SER A 122 -3.33 -11.40 -5.38
CA SER A 122 -2.42 -11.87 -4.33
C SER A 122 -2.57 -13.36 -4.03
N THR A 123 -3.57 -14.01 -4.60
CA THR A 123 -3.93 -15.43 -4.38
C THR A 123 -4.39 -15.74 -2.95
N ALA A 124 -4.82 -14.75 -2.20
CA ALA A 124 -5.40 -14.94 -0.87
C ALA A 124 -6.78 -15.63 -0.97
N SER A 125 -7.71 -14.98 -1.67
CA SER A 125 -9.09 -15.43 -1.85
C SER A 125 -9.38 -15.96 -3.26
N HIS A 126 -8.66 -15.52 -4.28
CA HIS A 126 -8.98 -15.67 -5.71
C HIS A 126 -10.36 -15.12 -6.08
N GLY A 127 -10.92 -14.26 -5.23
CA GLY A 127 -12.28 -13.77 -5.36
C GLY A 127 -12.41 -12.55 -6.25
N THR A 128 -13.66 -12.25 -6.61
CA THR A 128 -14.05 -11.11 -7.46
C THR A 128 -15.10 -10.28 -6.73
N GLU A 129 -15.03 -8.97 -6.90
CA GLU A 129 -15.98 -8.01 -6.33
C GLU A 129 -16.37 -6.97 -7.39
N ALA A 130 -17.67 -6.74 -7.56
CA ALA A 130 -18.20 -5.62 -8.35
C ALA A 130 -18.80 -4.59 -7.40
N ARG A 131 -18.46 -3.32 -7.58
CA ARG A 131 -18.93 -2.21 -6.75
C ARG A 131 -19.60 -1.16 -7.60
N VAL A 132 -20.69 -0.59 -7.08
CA VAL A 132 -21.31 0.63 -7.62
C VAL A 132 -21.48 1.61 -6.47
N ALA A 133 -21.02 2.82 -6.65
CA ALA A 133 -21.12 3.88 -5.65
C ALA A 133 -21.74 5.14 -6.24
N TYR A 134 -22.45 5.85 -5.38
CA TYR A 134 -22.92 7.20 -5.64
C TYR A 134 -22.49 8.11 -4.47
N GLY A 135 -21.92 9.26 -4.81
CA GLY A 135 -21.53 10.28 -3.87
C GLY A 135 -21.98 11.66 -4.32
N TYR A 136 -22.36 12.50 -3.38
CA TYR A 136 -22.75 13.88 -3.64
C TYR A 136 -21.82 14.84 -2.92
N PRO A 137 -20.97 15.60 -3.63
CA PRO A 137 -20.05 16.54 -3.01
C PRO A 137 -20.79 17.83 -2.61
N LEU A 138 -20.73 18.16 -1.32
CA LEU A 138 -21.23 19.39 -0.74
C LEU A 138 -20.05 20.25 -0.32
N ARG A 139 -19.99 21.51 -0.74
CA ARG A 139 -18.93 22.43 -0.33
C ARG A 139 -19.51 23.73 0.21
N SER A 140 -19.03 24.13 1.38
CA SER A 140 -19.37 25.42 2.00
C SER A 140 -18.10 26.03 2.59
N GLY A 141 -17.56 27.07 1.93
CA GLY A 141 -16.31 27.68 2.31
C GLY A 141 -15.14 26.67 2.39
N ARG A 142 -14.58 26.50 3.59
CA ARG A 142 -13.47 25.59 3.87
C ARG A 142 -13.89 24.15 4.17
N LEU A 143 -15.18 23.89 4.30
CA LEU A 143 -15.72 22.57 4.58
C LEU A 143 -16.20 21.92 3.30
N ALA A 144 -15.75 20.71 3.04
CA ALA A 144 -16.31 19.83 2.02
C ALA A 144 -16.82 18.55 2.69
N LEU A 145 -18.04 18.13 2.33
CA LEU A 145 -18.67 16.90 2.79
C LEU A 145 -19.09 16.07 1.60
N GLN A 146 -19.02 14.76 1.75
CA GLN A 146 -19.44 13.81 0.73
C GLN A 146 -20.20 12.66 1.37
N PRO A 147 -21.53 12.73 1.44
CA PRO A 147 -22.35 11.56 1.65
C PRO A 147 -22.16 10.60 0.49
N ASN A 148 -22.10 9.30 0.81
CA ASN A 148 -21.81 8.25 -0.14
C ASN A 148 -22.65 7.00 0.18
N ILE A 149 -23.10 6.31 -0.88
CA ILE A 149 -23.67 4.97 -0.79
C ILE A 149 -22.93 4.06 -1.76
N THR A 150 -22.61 2.85 -1.32
CA THR A 150 -21.93 1.84 -2.13
C THR A 150 -22.65 0.50 -2.02
N LEU A 151 -22.91 -0.14 -3.15
CA LEU A 151 -23.33 -1.52 -3.24
C LEU A 151 -22.14 -2.35 -3.75
N SER A 152 -21.90 -3.50 -3.10
CA SER A 152 -20.77 -4.38 -3.38
C SER A 152 -21.26 -5.82 -3.52
N ALA A 153 -21.27 -6.33 -4.75
CA ALA A 153 -21.55 -7.72 -5.06
C ALA A 153 -20.23 -8.51 -5.02
N ARG A 154 -20.18 -9.55 -4.19
CA ARG A 154 -19.00 -10.37 -3.95
C ARG A 154 -19.28 -11.81 -4.35
N ASP A 155 -18.30 -12.47 -4.97
CA ASP A 155 -18.41 -13.89 -5.29
C ASP A 155 -18.21 -14.78 -4.07
N ALA A 156 -18.52 -16.08 -4.23
CA ALA A 156 -18.39 -17.08 -3.18
C ALA A 156 -16.93 -17.21 -2.70
N SER A 157 -15.96 -17.20 -3.62
CA SER A 157 -14.54 -17.36 -3.28
C SER A 157 -14.07 -16.28 -2.29
N LEU A 158 -14.48 -15.03 -2.53
CA LEU A 158 -14.14 -13.89 -1.67
C LEU A 158 -14.80 -14.01 -0.29
N ASN A 159 -16.10 -14.30 -0.24
CA ASN A 159 -16.82 -14.39 1.02
C ASN A 159 -16.41 -15.61 1.83
N ASP A 160 -16.23 -16.78 1.19
CA ASP A 160 -15.84 -18.02 1.84
C ASP A 160 -14.41 -17.91 2.43
N TYR A 161 -13.53 -17.19 1.75
CA TYR A 161 -12.20 -16.94 2.30
C TYR A 161 -12.25 -16.10 3.58
N TYR A 162 -12.94 -14.94 3.56
CA TYR A 162 -12.93 -14.02 4.70
C TYR A 162 -13.88 -14.44 5.82
N PHE A 163 -15.03 -14.99 5.48
CA PHE A 163 -16.12 -15.25 6.44
C PHE A 163 -16.53 -16.73 6.54
N GLY A 164 -15.89 -17.63 5.81
CA GLY A 164 -16.14 -19.05 5.86
C GLY A 164 -15.37 -19.76 6.97
N VAL A 165 -15.87 -20.95 7.35
CA VAL A 165 -15.21 -21.92 8.20
C VAL A 165 -14.92 -23.15 7.37
N ARG A 166 -13.64 -23.44 7.12
CA ARG A 166 -13.22 -24.62 6.36
C ARG A 166 -13.50 -25.89 7.15
N PRO A 167 -13.68 -27.06 6.49
CA PRO A 167 -13.92 -28.32 7.21
C PRO A 167 -12.87 -28.63 8.27
N GLY A 168 -11.58 -28.38 7.99
CA GLY A 168 -10.48 -28.57 8.96
C GLY A 168 -10.41 -27.53 10.09
N GLU A 169 -11.22 -26.50 10.05
CA GLU A 169 -11.33 -25.45 11.07
C GLU A 169 -12.60 -25.61 11.92
N ALA A 170 -13.46 -26.58 11.56
CA ALA A 170 -14.73 -26.80 12.23
C ALA A 170 -14.54 -27.36 13.65
N THR A 171 -15.42 -26.93 14.55
CA THR A 171 -15.53 -27.44 15.93
C THR A 171 -17.02 -27.69 16.25
N ALA A 172 -17.32 -28.28 17.38
CA ALA A 172 -18.71 -28.50 17.82
C ALA A 172 -19.52 -27.18 17.94
N THR A 173 -18.86 -26.10 18.32
CA THR A 173 -19.47 -24.75 18.48
C THR A 173 -19.32 -23.85 17.24
N ARG A 174 -18.51 -24.27 16.30
CA ARG A 174 -18.22 -23.51 15.06
C ARG A 174 -18.24 -24.51 13.90
N PRO A 175 -19.39 -24.86 13.35
CA PRO A 175 -19.50 -25.79 12.23
C PRO A 175 -18.88 -25.25 10.95
N ALA A 176 -18.51 -26.12 10.02
CA ALA A 176 -18.09 -25.75 8.68
C ALA A 176 -19.18 -24.88 8.00
N TYR A 177 -18.78 -23.83 7.35
CA TYR A 177 -19.72 -22.86 6.78
C TYR A 177 -19.12 -22.16 5.56
N ALA A 178 -19.92 -22.04 4.51
CA ALA A 178 -19.59 -21.27 3.30
C ALA A 178 -20.67 -20.20 3.08
N PRO A 179 -20.37 -18.91 3.26
CA PRO A 179 -21.31 -17.81 3.04
C PRO A 179 -21.88 -17.75 1.62
N GLY A 180 -21.10 -18.16 0.62
CA GLY A 180 -21.44 -18.01 -0.79
C GLY A 180 -21.35 -16.57 -1.30
N SER A 181 -21.85 -16.33 -2.50
CA SER A 181 -21.94 -14.98 -3.08
C SER A 181 -22.97 -14.14 -2.34
N GLY A 182 -22.75 -12.80 -2.32
CA GLY A 182 -23.66 -11.90 -1.61
C GLY A 182 -23.50 -10.44 -1.97
N LEU A 183 -24.47 -9.63 -1.51
CA LEU A 183 -24.52 -8.18 -1.74
C LEU A 183 -24.42 -7.43 -0.41
N ASN A 184 -23.37 -6.62 -0.28
CA ASN A 184 -23.19 -5.73 0.86
C ASN A 184 -23.60 -4.30 0.49
N ALA A 185 -24.10 -3.54 1.46
CA ALA A 185 -24.44 -2.15 1.31
C ALA A 185 -23.69 -1.29 2.33
N THR A 186 -23.03 -0.24 1.86
CA THR A 186 -22.29 0.71 2.70
C THR A 186 -22.88 2.10 2.55
N VAL A 187 -23.10 2.78 3.67
CA VAL A 187 -23.38 4.22 3.71
C VAL A 187 -22.23 4.91 4.43
N GLY A 188 -21.82 6.07 3.95
CA GLY A 188 -20.73 6.84 4.51
C GLY A 188 -20.96 8.34 4.43
N LEU A 189 -20.32 9.05 5.34
CA LEU A 189 -20.17 10.50 5.30
C LEU A 189 -18.70 10.81 5.50
N TYR A 190 -18.10 11.44 4.52
CA TYR A 190 -16.70 11.83 4.56
C TYR A 190 -16.60 13.34 4.46
N GLY A 191 -15.64 13.92 5.12
CA GLY A 191 -15.45 15.35 5.14
C GLY A 191 -13.99 15.74 5.12
N SER A 192 -13.73 16.92 4.57
CA SER A 192 -12.45 17.60 4.66
C SER A 192 -12.66 19.04 5.07
N TYR A 193 -11.75 19.56 5.89
CA TYR A 193 -11.72 20.96 6.30
C TYR A 193 -10.36 21.55 5.94
N ASP A 194 -10.34 22.58 5.09
CA ASP A 194 -9.14 23.29 4.70
C ASP A 194 -8.68 24.21 5.85
N LEU A 195 -7.75 23.71 6.69
CA LEU A 195 -7.19 24.46 7.81
C LEU A 195 -6.38 25.66 7.31
N SER A 196 -5.65 25.47 6.21
CA SER A 196 -4.91 26.48 5.47
C SER A 196 -4.90 26.12 3.98
N GLU A 197 -4.23 26.89 3.14
CA GLU A 197 -4.04 26.58 1.72
C GLU A 197 -3.34 25.22 1.48
N ARG A 198 -2.60 24.72 2.47
CA ARG A 198 -1.78 23.50 2.37
C ARG A 198 -2.20 22.39 3.32
N TRP A 199 -2.83 22.71 4.44
CA TRP A 199 -3.25 21.72 5.42
C TRP A 199 -4.73 21.44 5.34
N ARG A 200 -5.07 20.18 5.25
CA ARG A 200 -6.44 19.69 5.22
C ARG A 200 -6.65 18.66 6.30
N LEU A 201 -7.65 18.83 7.12
CA LEU A 201 -8.11 17.84 8.08
C LEU A 201 -9.14 16.94 7.39
N LEU A 202 -9.14 15.67 7.74
CA LEU A 202 -10.00 14.64 7.17
C LEU A 202 -10.75 13.93 8.29
N ALA A 203 -12.04 13.75 8.13
CA ALA A 203 -12.87 12.98 9.03
C ALA A 203 -13.91 12.19 8.24
N GLY A 204 -14.30 11.04 8.74
CA GLY A 204 -15.33 10.24 8.07
C GLY A 204 -15.90 9.17 8.98
N VAL A 205 -17.09 8.73 8.63
CA VAL A 205 -17.74 7.57 9.23
C VAL A 205 -18.42 6.78 8.14
N SER A 206 -18.35 5.45 8.22
CA SER A 206 -19.09 4.58 7.32
C SER A 206 -19.65 3.38 8.08
N ARG A 207 -20.77 2.86 7.55
CA ARG A 207 -21.40 1.65 8.06
C ARG A 207 -21.74 0.72 6.90
N THR A 208 -21.19 -0.48 6.94
CA THR A 208 -21.45 -1.56 5.98
C THR A 208 -22.39 -2.57 6.59
N ARG A 209 -23.50 -2.84 5.93
CA ARG A 209 -24.37 -3.97 6.24
C ARG A 209 -23.99 -5.13 5.33
N PHE A 210 -23.68 -6.25 5.95
CA PHE A 210 -23.30 -7.47 5.23
C PHE A 210 -24.50 -8.23 4.69
N ASP A 211 -24.26 -8.99 3.64
CA ASP A 211 -25.19 -9.99 3.12
C ASP A 211 -25.61 -11.01 4.20
N ARG A 212 -26.75 -11.65 3.97
CA ARG A 212 -27.28 -12.67 4.89
C ARG A 212 -26.31 -13.85 5.07
N GLY A 213 -25.65 -14.30 4.00
CA GLY A 213 -24.66 -15.39 4.07
C GLY A 213 -23.52 -15.04 5.02
N ILE A 214 -22.96 -13.83 4.92
CA ILE A 214 -21.91 -13.36 5.84
C ILE A 214 -22.44 -13.23 7.27
N ARG A 215 -23.63 -12.66 7.46
CA ARG A 215 -24.21 -12.46 8.80
C ARG A 215 -24.54 -13.75 9.56
N ASN A 216 -24.83 -14.81 8.82
CA ASN A 216 -25.13 -16.13 9.39
C ASN A 216 -23.86 -16.95 9.67
N SER A 217 -22.69 -16.44 9.33
CA SER A 217 -21.44 -17.16 9.58
C SER A 217 -21.18 -17.31 11.08
N PRO A 218 -20.78 -18.52 11.54
CA PRO A 218 -20.48 -18.77 12.96
C PRO A 218 -19.27 -17.99 13.49
N ILE A 219 -18.51 -17.32 12.64
CA ILE A 219 -17.38 -16.46 13.05
C ILE A 219 -17.71 -14.97 13.01
N VAL A 220 -18.92 -14.61 12.63
CA VAL A 220 -19.40 -13.22 12.54
C VAL A 220 -20.34 -12.93 13.70
N ARG A 221 -20.02 -11.90 14.50
CA ARG A 221 -20.87 -11.46 15.61
C ARG A 221 -21.84 -10.38 15.16
N ASP A 222 -21.31 -9.37 14.46
CA ASP A 222 -22.07 -8.20 14.06
C ASP A 222 -22.42 -8.26 12.57
N GLY A 223 -23.69 -8.17 12.25
CA GLY A 223 -24.18 -8.14 10.87
C GLY A 223 -23.87 -6.84 10.13
N ALA A 224 -23.19 -5.89 10.79
CA ALA A 224 -22.73 -4.63 10.22
C ALA A 224 -21.39 -4.24 10.80
N GLN A 225 -20.58 -3.55 9.99
CA GLN A 225 -19.26 -3.04 10.34
C GLN A 225 -19.30 -1.51 10.32
N THR A 226 -18.76 -0.87 11.35
CA THR A 226 -18.65 0.59 11.44
C THR A 226 -17.18 0.96 11.42
N SER A 227 -16.81 1.93 10.59
CA SER A 227 -15.48 2.51 10.52
C SER A 227 -15.53 4.01 10.74
N VAL A 228 -14.59 4.52 11.54
CA VAL A 228 -14.38 5.95 11.78
C VAL A 228 -12.99 6.31 11.29
N TYR A 229 -12.86 7.45 10.65
CA TYR A 229 -11.64 7.93 10.03
C TYR A 229 -11.30 9.32 10.56
N LEU A 230 -10.06 9.52 10.96
CA LEU A 230 -9.52 10.84 11.34
C LEU A 230 -8.11 10.97 10.77
N GLY A 231 -7.80 12.11 10.16
CA GLY A 231 -6.49 12.31 9.58
C GLY A 231 -6.21 13.73 9.15
N ALA A 232 -5.05 13.90 8.56
CA ALA A 232 -4.62 15.16 7.97
C ALA A 232 -3.80 14.88 6.70
N ALA A 233 -3.92 15.80 5.75
CA ALA A 233 -3.12 15.82 4.53
C ALA A 233 -2.47 17.18 4.35
N TYR A 234 -1.22 17.16 3.91
CA TYR A 234 -0.49 18.33 3.48
C TYR A 234 -0.46 18.35 1.96
N ASP A 235 -1.04 19.37 1.38
CA ASP A 235 -1.04 19.61 -0.06
C ASP A 235 0.20 20.42 -0.43
N PHE A 236 1.01 19.90 -1.31
CA PHE A 236 2.18 20.59 -1.78
C PHE A 236 1.87 21.70 -2.80
N GLY A 237 0.60 21.86 -3.19
CA GLY A 237 0.15 22.88 -4.13
C GLY A 237 0.11 22.38 -5.58
N ALA A 238 -0.38 23.23 -6.48
CA ALA A 238 -0.39 22.92 -7.91
C ALA A 238 1.01 23.08 -8.50
N TYR A 239 1.62 21.98 -8.88
CA TYR A 239 3.02 21.92 -9.36
C TYR A 239 3.13 22.21 -10.85
N LYS A 240 2.74 23.38 -11.32
CA LYS A 240 2.99 23.73 -12.72
C LYS A 240 4.47 23.68 -13.12
N ASN A 241 5.39 23.79 -12.15
CA ASN A 241 6.82 23.84 -12.40
C ASN A 241 7.65 22.71 -11.76
N ALA A 242 7.05 21.84 -10.95
CA ALA A 242 7.75 20.73 -10.29
C ALA A 242 7.53 19.37 -10.95
N TRP A 243 6.71 19.31 -12.00
CA TRP A 243 6.54 18.10 -12.78
C TRP A 243 7.82 17.82 -13.55
N ALA A 244 8.37 16.65 -13.30
CA ALA A 244 9.44 16.16 -14.13
C ALA A 244 8.98 16.22 -15.58
N SER A 245 9.71 16.93 -16.42
CA SER A 245 9.39 17.03 -17.84
C SER A 245 9.46 15.64 -18.47
N ASN A 246 8.84 15.43 -19.63
CA ASN A 246 9.04 14.21 -20.42
C ASN A 246 10.53 13.96 -20.75
N ARG A 247 11.39 14.95 -20.53
CA ARG A 247 12.85 14.89 -20.70
C ARG A 247 13.58 14.48 -19.43
N SER A 248 12.92 14.32 -18.29
CA SER A 248 13.55 13.85 -17.05
C SER A 248 14.17 12.46 -17.28
N PRO A 249 15.39 12.21 -16.78
CA PRO A 249 16.11 10.99 -17.01
C PRO A 249 15.36 9.78 -16.47
N THR A 250 15.48 8.65 -17.12
CA THR A 250 15.04 7.36 -16.58
C THR A 250 16.18 6.78 -15.77
N TYR A 251 15.94 6.52 -14.50
CA TYR A 251 16.91 5.84 -13.65
C TYR A 251 16.86 4.34 -13.86
N VAL A 252 18.02 3.73 -14.06
CA VAL A 252 18.18 2.28 -14.04
C VAL A 252 19.11 1.96 -12.89
N LYS A 253 18.68 1.06 -11.99
CA LYS A 253 19.49 0.58 -10.88
C LYS A 253 19.64 -0.91 -10.96
N VAL A 254 20.88 -1.40 -10.79
CA VAL A 254 21.19 -2.80 -10.55
C VAL A 254 21.44 -2.95 -9.05
N LEU A 255 20.89 -3.97 -8.47
CA LEU A 255 21.01 -4.21 -7.04
C LEU A 255 21.46 -5.62 -6.71
N HIS A 256 22.28 -5.70 -5.71
CA HIS A 256 22.65 -6.94 -5.02
C HIS A 256 22.49 -6.71 -3.51
N GLY A 257 22.01 -7.72 -2.79
CA GLY A 257 21.87 -7.62 -1.34
C GLY A 257 21.88 -8.99 -0.68
N ASN A 258 22.35 -9.04 0.56
CA ASN A 258 22.29 -10.22 1.41
C ASN A 258 21.31 -9.98 2.55
N ALA A 259 20.61 -11.03 2.97
CA ALA A 259 19.84 -10.98 4.20
C ALA A 259 20.78 -10.70 5.37
N SER A 260 20.37 -9.79 6.24
CA SER A 260 21.11 -9.46 7.44
C SER A 260 20.30 -9.82 8.68
N ASP A 261 20.98 -10.06 9.77
CA ASP A 261 20.37 -10.26 11.07
C ASP A 261 19.48 -9.07 11.47
N SER A 262 18.44 -9.35 12.24
CA SER A 262 17.38 -8.40 12.60
C SER A 262 17.86 -7.13 13.31
N ASP A 263 19.06 -7.16 13.89
CA ASP A 263 19.65 -6.05 14.61
C ASP A 263 20.52 -5.12 13.76
N CYS A 264 20.79 -5.48 12.50
CA CYS A 264 21.60 -4.70 11.58
C CYS A 264 20.74 -3.69 10.82
N ILE A 265 20.52 -2.52 11.40
CA ILE A 265 19.77 -1.43 10.78
C ILE A 265 20.71 -0.50 9.97
N LEU A 266 20.17 0.27 9.01
CA LEU A 266 20.94 1.16 8.14
C LEU A 266 21.93 2.05 8.91
N VAL A 267 21.54 2.61 10.05
CA VAL A 267 22.43 3.44 10.89
C VAL A 267 23.64 2.65 11.37
N LYS A 268 23.47 1.39 11.76
CA LYS A 268 24.60 0.55 12.19
C LYS A 268 25.51 0.17 11.04
N ILE A 269 24.95 -0.04 9.82
CA ILE A 269 25.73 -0.31 8.61
C ILE A 269 26.59 0.91 8.25
N VAL A 270 25.99 2.09 8.20
CA VAL A 270 26.67 3.34 7.82
C VAL A 270 27.73 3.74 8.85
N THR A 271 27.50 3.43 10.13
CA THR A 271 28.46 3.69 11.20
C THR A 271 29.46 2.56 11.40
N LEU A 272 29.52 1.56 10.51
CA LEU A 272 30.41 0.39 10.57
C LEU A 272 30.28 -0.42 11.87
N ARG A 273 29.17 -0.26 12.58
CA ARG A 273 28.86 -1.01 13.81
C ARG A 273 28.28 -2.38 13.56
N CYS A 274 27.96 -2.69 12.31
CA CYS A 274 27.55 -4.01 11.88
C CYS A 274 28.04 -4.19 10.43
N THR A 275 28.89 -5.15 10.26
CA THR A 275 29.18 -5.71 8.93
C THR A 275 27.98 -6.53 8.53
N SER A 276 27.61 -6.58 7.23
CA SER A 276 26.51 -7.40 6.74
C SER A 276 26.77 -8.86 7.10
N THR A 277 26.48 -9.23 8.33
CA THR A 277 26.54 -10.61 8.78
C THR A 277 25.43 -11.33 8.04
N LYS A 278 25.82 -12.33 7.29
CA LYS A 278 24.88 -13.23 6.62
C LYS A 278 23.93 -13.73 7.69
N ASP A 279 22.62 -13.57 7.46
CA ASP A 279 21.63 -14.30 8.21
C ASP A 279 22.02 -15.79 8.23
N VAL A 280 21.54 -16.54 9.21
CA VAL A 280 21.77 -17.98 9.35
C VAL A 280 21.45 -18.72 8.03
N GLY A 281 20.51 -18.22 7.25
CA GLY A 281 20.17 -18.74 5.92
C GLY A 281 21.07 -18.28 4.78
N GLY A 282 21.81 -17.17 4.91
CA GLY A 282 22.67 -16.63 3.85
C GLY A 282 21.94 -16.29 2.55
N THR A 283 20.64 -16.06 2.59
CA THR A 283 19.82 -15.74 1.42
C THR A 283 20.25 -14.42 0.80
N SER A 284 20.04 -14.26 -0.51
CA SER A 284 20.45 -13.05 -1.23
C SER A 284 19.45 -12.65 -2.31
N ILE A 285 19.53 -11.39 -2.70
CA ILE A 285 18.70 -10.83 -3.76
C ILE A 285 19.56 -10.20 -4.84
N ASN A 286 19.07 -10.31 -6.09
CA ASN A 286 19.61 -9.59 -7.24
C ASN A 286 18.44 -9.01 -8.02
N GLY A 287 18.58 -7.80 -8.54
CA GLY A 287 17.48 -7.21 -9.27
C GLY A 287 17.85 -6.00 -10.09
N ILE A 288 16.86 -5.59 -10.89
CA ILE A 288 16.90 -4.37 -11.69
C ILE A 288 15.70 -3.52 -11.30
N GLN A 289 15.93 -2.23 -11.16
CA GLN A 289 14.90 -1.22 -10.92
C GLN A 289 14.90 -0.21 -12.04
N ILE A 290 13.73 0.15 -12.50
CA ILE A 290 13.51 1.26 -13.44
C ILE A 290 12.72 2.32 -12.70
N GLY A 291 13.21 3.54 -12.71
CA GLY A 291 12.61 4.67 -12.02
C GLY A 291 12.40 5.86 -12.94
N LYS A 292 11.30 6.57 -12.74
CA LYS A 292 11.00 7.82 -13.41
C LYS A 292 10.73 8.89 -12.36
N PRO A 293 11.49 10.01 -12.34
CA PRO A 293 11.14 11.18 -11.54
C PRO A 293 9.75 11.68 -11.94
N PHE A 294 8.96 12.06 -10.98
CA PHE A 294 7.66 12.68 -11.22
C PHE A 294 7.50 14.01 -10.50
N ILE A 295 8.32 14.28 -9.48
CA ILE A 295 8.47 15.59 -8.84
C ILE A 295 9.98 15.85 -8.68
N GLU A 296 10.42 17.03 -9.07
CA GLU A 296 11.78 17.50 -8.90
C GLU A 296 11.77 18.82 -8.12
N LYS A 297 12.65 18.95 -7.14
CA LYS A 297 12.80 20.14 -6.28
C LYS A 297 11.47 20.64 -5.71
N LEU A 298 10.81 19.78 -4.96
CA LEU A 298 9.51 20.03 -4.36
C LEU A 298 9.45 21.43 -3.70
N ASN A 299 8.65 22.36 -4.24
CA ASN A 299 8.52 23.74 -3.76
C ASN A 299 9.86 24.49 -3.58
N GLY A 300 10.86 24.20 -4.42
CA GLY A 300 12.19 24.75 -4.28
C GLY A 300 13.06 24.06 -3.21
N TRP A 301 12.52 23.07 -2.50
CA TRP A 301 13.29 22.23 -1.58
C TRP A 301 14.12 21.21 -2.36
N PRO A 302 15.29 20.83 -1.87
CA PRO A 302 16.12 19.82 -2.49
C PRO A 302 15.54 18.41 -2.24
N LEU A 303 14.30 18.19 -2.66
CA LEU A 303 13.53 16.96 -2.43
C LEU A 303 12.87 16.52 -3.74
N ASP A 304 13.30 15.38 -4.25
CA ASP A 304 12.81 14.76 -5.48
C ASP A 304 12.02 13.49 -5.17
N PHE A 305 11.00 13.21 -5.97
CA PHE A 305 10.24 11.96 -5.88
C PHE A 305 10.34 11.16 -7.17
N VAL A 306 10.65 9.89 -7.04
CA VAL A 306 10.84 8.95 -8.14
C VAL A 306 9.95 7.72 -7.93
N GLY A 307 9.15 7.41 -8.92
CA GLY A 307 8.40 6.14 -8.94
C GLY A 307 9.29 5.04 -9.51
N TYR A 308 9.35 3.90 -8.84
CA TYR A 308 10.15 2.74 -9.24
C TYR A 308 9.29 1.49 -9.44
N LEU A 309 9.67 0.73 -10.46
CA LEU A 309 9.27 -0.65 -10.64
C LEU A 309 10.54 -1.52 -10.65
N ALA A 310 10.54 -2.59 -9.89
CA ALA A 310 11.69 -3.48 -9.78
C ALA A 310 11.31 -4.94 -10.03
N LEU A 311 12.19 -5.67 -10.69
CA LEU A 311 12.16 -7.13 -10.76
C LEU A 311 13.35 -7.67 -9.98
N VAL A 312 13.07 -8.49 -8.97
CA VAL A 312 14.06 -8.98 -8.02
C VAL A 312 14.02 -10.51 -7.98
N ARG A 313 15.15 -11.15 -8.21
CA ARG A 313 15.34 -12.58 -7.99
C ARG A 313 15.78 -12.81 -6.55
N GLN A 314 15.11 -13.73 -5.87
CA GLN A 314 15.45 -14.20 -4.54
C GLN A 314 16.22 -15.51 -4.63
N ASN A 315 17.42 -15.56 -4.06
CA ASN A 315 18.20 -16.76 -3.95
C ASN A 315 18.10 -17.30 -2.52
N GLU A 316 17.37 -18.36 -2.37
CA GLU A 316 16.98 -18.95 -1.08
C GLU A 316 17.99 -19.98 -0.56
N LYS A 317 19.16 -20.13 -1.23
CA LYS A 317 20.29 -20.96 -0.81
C LYS A 317 19.95 -22.44 -0.50
N GLY A 318 18.89 -22.97 -1.09
CA GLY A 318 18.45 -24.37 -0.92
C GLY A 318 17.43 -24.58 0.19
N PHE A 319 17.10 -23.57 1.00
CA PHE A 319 16.04 -23.67 2.02
C PHE A 319 14.66 -23.81 1.39
N GLN A 320 14.47 -23.18 0.24
CA GLN A 320 13.30 -23.34 -0.63
C GLN A 320 13.70 -23.03 -2.07
N PRO A 321 12.87 -23.36 -3.08
CA PRO A 321 13.15 -23.00 -4.47
C PRO A 321 13.25 -21.48 -4.63
N ASN A 322 14.25 -21.03 -5.42
CA ASN A 322 14.41 -19.62 -5.76
C ASN A 322 13.14 -19.05 -6.38
N GLY A 323 12.88 -17.76 -6.16
CA GLY A 323 11.69 -17.08 -6.61
C GLY A 323 11.97 -15.70 -7.18
N TYR A 324 10.93 -15.07 -7.72
CA TYR A 324 10.95 -13.69 -8.17
C TYR A 324 9.94 -12.87 -7.37
N ARG A 325 10.21 -11.58 -7.27
CA ARG A 325 9.25 -10.61 -6.77
C ARG A 325 9.25 -9.34 -7.61
N VAL A 326 8.14 -8.68 -7.65
CA VAL A 326 7.98 -7.36 -8.26
C VAL A 326 7.75 -6.36 -7.14
N ASP A 327 8.60 -5.33 -7.08
CA ASP A 327 8.47 -4.24 -6.12
C ASP A 327 7.97 -3.00 -6.87
N ALA A 328 6.90 -2.37 -6.40
CA ALA A 328 6.40 -1.09 -6.88
C ALA A 328 6.42 -0.09 -5.73
N PHE A 329 7.18 0.99 -5.87
CA PHE A 329 7.38 1.92 -4.77
C PHE A 329 7.69 3.34 -5.25
N MET A 330 7.44 4.30 -4.39
CA MET A 330 7.86 5.67 -4.52
C MET A 330 9.06 5.92 -3.60
N LYS A 331 10.07 6.64 -4.09
CA LYS A 331 11.24 6.99 -3.33
C LYS A 331 11.44 8.51 -3.31
N ALA A 332 11.49 9.07 -2.12
CA ALA A 332 11.88 10.45 -1.89
C ALA A 332 13.40 10.53 -1.75
N TYR A 333 14.02 11.46 -2.46
CA TYR A 333 15.44 11.77 -2.37
C TYR A 333 15.66 13.19 -1.87
N TYR A 334 16.35 13.30 -0.74
CA TYR A 334 16.81 14.59 -0.23
C TYR A 334 18.25 14.84 -0.67
N THR A 335 18.47 15.97 -1.36
CA THR A 335 19.74 16.36 -1.96
C THR A 335 20.34 17.64 -1.33
N GLY A 336 19.79 18.13 -0.21
CA GLY A 336 20.19 19.37 0.47
C GLY A 336 21.29 19.21 1.52
N LEU A 337 22.20 18.26 1.36
CA LEU A 337 23.26 18.02 2.34
C LEU A 337 24.36 19.07 2.20
N PRO A 338 25.01 19.52 3.29
CA PRO A 338 26.01 20.61 3.27
C PRO A 338 27.19 20.36 2.33
N TRP A 339 27.56 19.11 2.10
CA TRP A 339 28.71 18.72 1.28
C TRP A 339 28.35 18.40 -0.18
N ASN A 340 27.09 18.54 -0.58
CA ASN A 340 26.62 18.21 -1.94
C ASN A 340 27.30 19.08 -3.04
N ALA A 341 27.88 20.21 -2.67
CA ALA A 341 28.70 21.00 -3.58
C ALA A 341 30.02 20.30 -4.00
N ARG A 342 30.51 19.36 -3.18
CA ARG A 342 31.75 18.60 -3.45
C ARG A 342 31.45 17.18 -3.96
N VAL A 343 30.54 16.46 -3.29
CA VAL A 343 30.13 15.11 -3.65
C VAL A 343 28.61 15.04 -3.57
N GLN A 344 27.96 14.91 -4.70
CA GLN A 344 26.52 14.73 -4.76
C GLN A 344 26.11 13.48 -3.97
N THR A 345 25.37 13.71 -2.90
CA THR A 345 24.87 12.68 -2.00
C THR A 345 23.37 12.79 -1.91
N ARG A 346 22.68 11.67 -1.98
CA ARG A 346 21.21 11.61 -1.88
C ARG A 346 20.81 10.72 -0.72
N LEU A 347 20.00 11.24 0.21
CA LEU A 347 19.32 10.42 1.20
C LEU A 347 18.00 9.96 0.62
N GLY A 348 17.81 8.68 0.46
CA GLY A 348 16.62 8.11 -0.12
C GLY A 348 15.76 7.39 0.92
N LEU A 349 14.44 7.57 0.83
CA LEU A 349 13.44 6.79 1.56
C LEU A 349 12.37 6.33 0.61
N GLY A 350 12.36 5.03 0.31
CA GLY A 350 11.37 4.37 -0.53
C GLY A 350 10.28 3.71 0.29
N VAL A 351 9.04 3.82 -0.15
CA VAL A 351 7.89 3.13 0.44
C VAL A 351 6.98 2.61 -0.66
N GLY A 352 6.43 1.40 -0.47
CA GLY A 352 5.59 0.77 -1.47
C GLY A 352 5.18 -0.64 -1.10
N VAL A 353 4.98 -1.45 -2.12
CA VAL A 353 4.55 -2.84 -2.00
C VAL A 353 5.47 -3.76 -2.80
N SER A 354 5.58 -4.98 -2.34
CA SER A 354 6.33 -6.05 -2.98
C SER A 354 5.44 -7.27 -3.13
N LEU A 355 5.26 -7.75 -4.36
CA LEU A 355 4.51 -8.97 -4.65
C LEU A 355 5.49 -10.09 -5.00
N ALA A 356 5.61 -11.07 -4.12
CA ALA A 356 6.51 -12.20 -4.28
C ALA A 356 5.80 -13.41 -4.94
N GLN A 357 6.49 -14.10 -5.83
CA GLN A 357 6.03 -15.38 -6.37
C GLN A 357 5.83 -16.42 -5.24
N ARG A 358 6.72 -16.37 -4.25
CA ARG A 358 6.66 -17.12 -2.99
C ARG A 358 7.09 -16.22 -1.85
N ALA A 359 6.54 -16.41 -0.66
CA ALA A 359 7.02 -15.72 0.52
C ALA A 359 8.51 -16.06 0.74
N PRO A 360 9.40 -15.07 0.97
CA PRO A 360 10.82 -15.31 1.24
C PRO A 360 11.03 -16.27 2.42
N TYR A 361 12.07 -17.08 2.37
CA TYR A 361 12.38 -18.02 3.46
C TYR A 361 12.49 -17.34 4.82
N ASP A 362 13.16 -16.19 4.90
CA ASP A 362 13.31 -15.43 6.15
C ASP A 362 11.96 -14.97 6.70
N GLU A 363 11.03 -14.59 5.82
CA GLU A 363 9.66 -14.25 6.22
C GLU A 363 8.94 -15.51 6.71
N VAL A 364 9.05 -16.62 5.99
CA VAL A 364 8.44 -17.91 6.38
C VAL A 364 8.96 -18.37 7.73
N ALA A 365 10.28 -18.42 7.94
CA ALA A 365 10.91 -18.83 9.19
C ALA A 365 10.55 -17.90 10.36
N SER A 366 10.60 -16.59 10.11
CA SER A 366 10.25 -15.56 11.11
C SER A 366 8.79 -15.59 11.53
N GLN A 367 7.87 -15.87 10.60
CA GLN A 367 6.44 -15.96 10.90
C GLN A 367 6.09 -17.30 11.54
N ALA A 368 6.70 -18.41 11.09
CA ALA A 368 6.53 -19.72 11.71
C ALA A 368 6.96 -19.72 13.18
N ALA A 369 8.10 -19.10 13.52
CA ALA A 369 8.56 -18.96 14.91
C ALA A 369 7.57 -18.18 15.81
N ARG A 370 6.63 -17.44 15.20
CA ARG A 370 5.61 -16.65 15.91
C ARG A 370 4.20 -17.23 15.78
N GLY A 371 4.05 -18.39 15.15
CA GLY A 371 2.75 -18.99 14.86
C GLY A 371 1.90 -18.14 13.92
N ARG A 372 2.51 -17.37 13.00
CA ARG A 372 1.83 -16.45 12.08
C ARG A 372 1.91 -16.93 10.64
N PRO A 373 0.91 -16.64 9.81
CA PRO A 373 0.94 -16.97 8.39
C PRO A 373 1.91 -16.05 7.65
N THR A 374 2.40 -16.53 6.53
CA THR A 374 3.17 -15.76 5.57
C THR A 374 2.24 -15.12 4.54
N SER A 375 2.66 -13.97 3.98
CA SER A 375 1.99 -13.31 2.87
C SER A 375 2.95 -13.20 1.69
N ARG A 376 2.40 -13.29 0.48
CA ARG A 376 3.14 -12.99 -0.77
C ARG A 376 3.13 -11.48 -1.08
N LEU A 377 2.15 -10.76 -0.54
CA LEU A 377 2.13 -9.30 -0.57
C LEU A 377 2.83 -8.77 0.69
N LEU A 378 3.90 -8.03 0.47
CA LEU A 378 4.78 -7.51 1.51
C LEU A 378 4.79 -5.98 1.45
N ASN A 379 4.83 -5.33 2.60
CA ASN A 379 5.14 -3.91 2.68
C ASN A 379 6.61 -3.71 2.32
N TYR A 380 6.88 -2.69 1.51
CA TYR A 380 8.23 -2.37 1.04
C TYR A 380 8.71 -1.06 1.65
N LEU A 381 9.92 -1.09 2.22
CA LEU A 381 10.61 0.09 2.73
C LEU A 381 12.08 0.04 2.27
N ASP A 382 12.60 1.14 1.72
CA ASP A 382 13.93 1.23 1.12
C ASP A 382 14.66 2.54 1.50
N PRO A 383 15.16 2.67 2.75
CA PRO A 383 16.10 3.73 3.08
C PRO A 383 17.44 3.48 2.39
N SER A 384 18.04 4.52 1.82
CA SER A 384 19.37 4.46 1.18
C SER A 384 20.15 5.74 1.31
N ILE A 385 21.47 5.63 1.14
CA ILE A 385 22.37 6.74 0.90
C ILE A 385 23.09 6.44 -0.41
N ASP A 386 22.97 7.33 -1.38
CA ASP A 386 23.56 7.19 -2.70
C ASP A 386 24.59 8.31 -2.92
N PHE A 387 25.80 7.99 -3.41
CA PHE A 387 26.90 8.93 -3.71
C PHE A 387 27.20 8.95 -5.20
N SER A 388 27.45 10.14 -5.78
CA SER A 388 27.91 10.27 -7.16
C SER A 388 29.31 9.67 -7.32
N VAL A 389 29.43 8.68 -8.18
CA VAL A 389 30.72 8.05 -8.52
C VAL A 389 31.61 9.04 -9.26
N GLY A 390 31.02 9.85 -10.14
CA GLY A 390 31.77 10.86 -10.89
C GLY A 390 32.40 11.93 -10.01
N ASP A 391 31.68 12.40 -9.00
CA ASP A 391 32.22 13.39 -8.07
C ASP A 391 33.32 12.82 -7.18
N VAL A 392 33.20 11.55 -6.78
CA VAL A 392 34.22 10.86 -5.97
C VAL A 392 35.50 10.60 -6.79
N LEU A 393 35.37 10.24 -8.06
CA LEU A 393 36.49 9.91 -8.93
C LEU A 393 37.00 11.10 -9.78
N GLY A 394 36.35 12.26 -9.68
CA GLY A 394 36.68 13.43 -10.52
C GLY A 394 36.34 13.23 -12.00
N SER A 395 35.39 12.38 -12.34
CA SER A 395 35.04 12.01 -13.73
C SER A 395 33.69 12.61 -14.13
N ALA A 396 33.69 13.52 -15.08
CA ALA A 396 32.47 14.11 -15.62
C ALA A 396 31.55 13.11 -16.30
N ALA A 397 32.12 12.05 -16.92
CA ALA A 397 31.36 11.01 -17.59
C ALA A 397 30.51 10.14 -16.64
N LEU A 398 30.91 10.05 -15.37
CA LEU A 398 30.23 9.24 -14.34
C LEU A 398 29.41 10.09 -13.35
N LYS A 399 29.22 11.36 -13.63
CA LYS A 399 28.56 12.31 -12.69
C LYS A 399 27.13 11.87 -12.34
N ASP A 400 26.43 11.28 -13.29
CA ASP A 400 25.06 10.82 -13.10
C ASP A 400 24.98 9.33 -12.66
N THR A 401 26.16 8.71 -12.38
CA THR A 401 26.26 7.37 -11.85
C THR A 401 26.37 7.42 -10.34
N PHE A 402 25.50 6.70 -9.65
CA PHE A 402 25.45 6.69 -8.18
C PHE A 402 25.71 5.30 -7.64
N LEU A 403 26.58 5.21 -6.66
CA LEU A 403 26.74 4.03 -5.82
C LEU A 403 25.94 4.24 -4.55
N GLY A 404 25.04 3.31 -4.23
CA GLY A 404 24.14 3.43 -3.08
C GLY A 404 24.29 2.26 -2.11
N VAL A 405 24.20 2.58 -0.83
CA VAL A 405 24.03 1.61 0.25
C VAL A 405 22.66 1.80 0.86
N GLY A 406 21.92 0.71 1.04
CA GLY A 406 20.56 0.77 1.55
C GLY A 406 20.19 -0.46 2.35
N CYS A 407 19.09 -0.33 3.08
CA CYS A 407 18.48 -1.41 3.83
C CYS A 407 17.06 -1.62 3.31
N ARG A 408 16.81 -2.75 2.68
CA ARG A 408 15.48 -3.05 2.14
C ARG A 408 14.72 -3.96 3.07
N ILE A 409 13.50 -3.57 3.36
CA ILE A 409 12.58 -4.33 4.19
C ILE A 409 11.37 -4.66 3.32
N ALA A 410 11.17 -5.95 3.01
CA ALA A 410 9.98 -6.44 2.35
C ALA A 410 9.34 -7.49 3.27
N ARG A 411 8.26 -7.12 3.98
CA ARG A 411 7.65 -7.97 5.01
C ARG A 411 6.15 -7.84 5.07
N GLY A 412 5.49 -8.93 5.50
CA GLY A 412 4.09 -8.91 5.88
C GLY A 412 3.84 -7.93 7.04
N SER A 413 2.60 -7.48 7.19
CA SER A 413 2.18 -6.39 8.09
C SER A 413 2.46 -6.61 9.59
N SER A 414 2.92 -7.80 9.99
CA SER A 414 3.08 -8.21 11.40
C SER A 414 4.52 -8.51 11.82
N ALA A 415 5.52 -8.27 10.97
CA ALA A 415 6.90 -8.70 11.23
C ALA A 415 7.82 -7.60 11.79
N ARG A 416 8.72 -7.96 12.72
CA ARG A 416 9.83 -7.10 13.15
C ARG A 416 10.91 -7.05 12.06
N ARG A 417 11.71 -6.00 12.03
CA ARG A 417 12.62 -5.55 10.98
C ARG A 417 13.77 -6.53 10.70
N SER A 418 14.01 -6.93 9.47
CA SER A 418 15.30 -7.35 8.93
C SER A 418 15.67 -6.44 7.77
N CYS A 419 16.93 -6.11 7.65
CA CYS A 419 17.43 -5.23 6.60
C CYS A 419 18.19 -6.04 5.57
N TRP A 420 17.99 -5.73 4.30
CA TRP A 420 18.83 -6.18 3.20
C TRP A 420 19.80 -5.04 2.89
N ALA A 421 21.09 -5.24 3.09
CA ALA A 421 22.10 -4.29 2.64
C ALA A 421 22.33 -4.50 1.14
N ALA A 422 22.24 -3.43 0.37
CA ALA A 422 22.53 -3.39 -1.07
C ALA A 422 23.79 -2.59 -1.31
#